data_a5846fcef54e3095e93374eb9c3f93fc
#
_entry.id   a5846fcef54e3095e93374eb9c3f93fc
#
_cell.length_a   1.000
_cell.length_b   1.000
_cell.length_c   1.000
_cell.angle_alpha   90.00
_cell.angle_beta   90.00
_cell.angle_gamma   90.00
#
_symmetry.space_group_name_H-M   'P 1'
#
loop_
_entity.id
_entity.type
_entity.pdbx_description
1 polymer ?
#
loop_
_entity_poly.entity_id
_entity_poly.type
_entity_poly.pdbx_seq_one_letter_code
_entity_poly.pdbx_strand_id
1 'polypeptide(L)'
;MEDHNNLRVVPWRDATVESLGYGARSDYVEWFWLPVLGPSATWLLRRIDFGFDDFPDGYLLDSQATARALGVSARENAGAIFGRAVSRLQMFGVAQSVRGSLATRRVLPPVSQRHLERMPSHLRDAHAGWLRDHLEGA
;
A
#
# COMPACT_ATOMS: atom_id res chain seq x y z
N MET A 1 5.24 -25.11 -16.93
CA MET A 1 3.99 -24.83 -16.21
C MET A 1 3.98 -23.41 -15.72
N GLU A 2 2.96 -22.70 -16.06
CA GLU A 2 2.85 -21.32 -15.61
C GLU A 2 2.67 -21.24 -14.12
N ASP A 3 3.39 -20.33 -13.51
CA ASP A 3 3.29 -20.10 -12.10
C ASP A 3 2.33 -18.92 -11.85
N HIS A 4 1.04 -19.24 -11.72
CA HIS A 4 0.00 -18.23 -11.51
C HIS A 4 0.06 -17.60 -10.12
N ASN A 5 0.95 -18.11 -9.25
CA ASN A 5 1.07 -17.64 -7.88
C ASN A 5 2.16 -16.60 -7.70
N ASN A 6 2.94 -16.36 -8.76
CA ASN A 6 4.03 -15.38 -8.68
C ASN A 6 3.64 -14.08 -9.37
N LEU A 7 3.93 -12.98 -8.70
CA LEU A 7 3.72 -11.64 -9.21
C LEU A 7 5.03 -10.87 -9.10
N ARG A 8 5.51 -10.36 -10.23
CA ARG A 8 6.70 -9.51 -10.18
C ARG A 8 6.31 -8.13 -9.67
N VAL A 9 6.96 -7.69 -8.61
CA VAL A 9 6.74 -6.37 -8.04
C VAL A 9 7.99 -5.52 -8.19
N VAL A 10 7.80 -4.25 -8.53
CA VAL A 10 8.89 -3.28 -8.70
C VAL A 10 8.50 -1.97 -8.01
N PRO A 11 9.46 -1.17 -7.56
CA PRO A 11 9.11 0.12 -6.96
C PRO A 11 8.65 1.10 -8.04
N TRP A 12 7.60 1.85 -7.73
CA TRP A 12 7.10 2.93 -8.58
C TRP A 12 7.67 4.25 -8.06
N ARG A 13 8.61 4.80 -8.83
CA ARG A 13 9.29 6.04 -8.45
C ARG A 13 8.52 7.24 -8.98
N ASP A 14 8.33 8.23 -8.12
CA ASP A 14 7.63 9.46 -8.46
C ASP A 14 8.19 10.58 -7.58
N ALA A 15 9.04 11.40 -8.18
CA ALA A 15 9.79 12.41 -7.44
C ALA A 15 8.88 13.40 -6.71
N THR A 16 7.77 13.79 -7.32
CA THR A 16 6.83 14.72 -6.69
C THR A 16 6.20 14.13 -5.45
N VAL A 17 5.69 12.89 -5.57
CA VAL A 17 5.09 12.20 -4.43
C VAL A 17 6.12 11.94 -3.35
N GLU A 18 7.33 11.51 -3.73
CA GLU A 18 8.40 11.20 -2.78
C GLU A 18 8.80 12.44 -1.97
N SER A 19 8.69 13.64 -2.55
CA SER A 19 9.01 14.87 -1.83
C SER A 19 7.93 15.34 -0.87
N LEU A 20 6.66 14.94 -1.11
CA LEU A 20 5.50 15.42 -0.36
C LEU A 20 4.84 14.35 0.50
N GLY A 21 5.16 13.09 0.27
CA GLY A 21 4.41 11.97 0.81
C GLY A 21 5.04 11.32 2.02
N TYR A 22 4.49 10.15 2.35
CA TYR A 22 4.82 9.38 3.54
C TYR A 22 5.14 7.95 3.15
N GLY A 23 6.16 7.38 3.78
CA GLY A 23 6.58 6.01 3.49
C GLY A 23 5.46 5.00 3.68
N ALA A 24 5.47 3.94 2.88
CA ALA A 24 4.43 2.90 2.93
C ALA A 24 4.33 2.25 4.31
N ARG A 25 5.41 2.20 5.08
CA ARG A 25 5.44 1.61 6.42
C ARG A 25 5.38 2.66 7.53
N SER A 26 5.07 3.91 7.18
CA SER A 26 4.97 4.99 8.15
C SER A 26 3.68 4.91 8.97
N ASP A 27 3.68 5.59 10.10
CA ASP A 27 2.49 5.72 10.92
C ASP A 27 1.37 6.44 10.19
N TYR A 28 1.71 7.40 9.34
CA TYR A 28 0.71 8.11 8.53
C TYR A 28 -0.12 7.14 7.68
N VAL A 29 0.54 6.21 7.00
CA VAL A 29 -0.14 5.23 6.16
C VAL A 29 -1.01 4.30 7.01
N GLU A 30 -0.51 3.86 8.15
CA GLU A 30 -1.28 3.02 9.07
C GLU A 30 -2.54 3.71 9.57
N TRP A 31 -2.48 5.02 9.83
CA TRP A 31 -3.63 5.76 10.35
C TRP A 31 -4.59 6.23 9.26
N PHE A 32 -4.06 6.74 8.15
CA PHE A 32 -4.88 7.52 7.23
C PHE A 32 -5.10 6.85 5.87
N TRP A 33 -4.21 5.97 5.43
CA TRP A 33 -4.44 5.19 4.22
C TRP A 33 -5.20 3.90 4.49
N LEU A 34 -5.11 3.34 5.69
CA LEU A 34 -5.83 2.13 6.05
C LEU A 34 -7.34 2.24 5.83
N PRO A 35 -8.02 3.33 6.25
CA PRO A 35 -9.46 3.46 5.98
C PRO A 35 -9.81 3.54 4.50
N VAL A 36 -8.89 4.01 3.67
CA VAL A 36 -9.09 4.14 2.22
C VAL A 36 -8.89 2.79 1.52
N LEU A 37 -7.78 2.15 1.80
CA LEU A 37 -7.36 0.92 1.12
C LEU A 37 -7.99 -0.34 1.71
N GLY A 38 -8.31 -0.32 2.99
CA GLY A 38 -8.71 -1.51 3.73
C GLY A 38 -7.52 -2.32 4.24
N PRO A 39 -7.76 -3.24 5.20
CA PRO A 39 -6.66 -3.95 5.86
C PRO A 39 -5.81 -4.79 4.93
N SER A 40 -6.44 -5.61 4.08
CA SER A 40 -5.69 -6.54 3.22
C SER A 40 -4.78 -5.79 2.25
N ALA A 41 -5.29 -4.75 1.59
CA ALA A 41 -4.50 -3.98 0.63
C ALA A 41 -3.39 -3.21 1.32
N THR A 42 -3.67 -2.61 2.48
CA THR A 42 -2.68 -1.85 3.22
C THR A 42 -1.52 -2.73 3.67
N TRP A 43 -1.82 -3.89 4.25
CA TRP A 43 -0.78 -4.79 4.72
C TRP A 43 -0.03 -5.44 3.55
N LEU A 44 -0.71 -5.72 2.44
CA LEU A 44 -0.03 -6.19 1.24
C LEU A 44 1.00 -5.17 0.76
N LEU A 45 0.60 -3.91 0.66
CA LEU A 45 1.52 -2.83 0.27
C LEU A 45 2.75 -2.77 1.18
N ARG A 46 2.54 -2.84 2.48
CA ARG A 46 3.62 -2.75 3.46
C ARG A 46 4.56 -3.95 3.37
N ARG A 47 4.03 -5.16 3.11
CA ARG A 47 4.84 -6.35 2.88
C ARG A 47 5.66 -6.26 1.60
N ILE A 48 5.05 -5.76 0.53
CA ILE A 48 5.77 -5.55 -0.73
C ILE A 48 6.92 -4.56 -0.51
N ASP A 49 6.63 -3.45 0.15
CA ASP A 49 7.64 -2.42 0.42
C ASP A 49 8.80 -2.97 1.26
N PHE A 50 8.49 -3.80 2.24
CA PHE A 50 9.50 -4.44 3.07
C PHE A 50 10.50 -5.23 2.23
N GLY A 51 10.01 -5.95 1.21
CA GLY A 51 10.87 -6.73 0.31
C GLY A 51 11.81 -5.87 -0.51
N PHE A 52 11.45 -4.63 -0.79
CA PHE A 52 12.33 -3.73 -1.54
C PHE A 52 13.58 -3.30 -0.77
N ASP A 53 13.59 -3.46 0.54
CA ASP A 53 14.80 -3.20 1.32
C ASP A 53 15.93 -4.16 0.91
N ASP A 54 15.59 -5.42 0.64
CA ASP A 54 16.57 -6.42 0.19
C ASP A 54 16.67 -6.47 -1.33
N PHE A 55 15.62 -6.12 -2.04
CA PHE A 55 15.55 -6.20 -3.51
C PHE A 55 15.06 -4.87 -4.09
N PRO A 56 15.91 -3.85 -4.07
CA PRO A 56 15.47 -2.49 -4.44
C PRO A 56 15.04 -2.34 -5.90
N ASP A 57 15.41 -3.27 -6.78
CA ASP A 57 14.99 -3.23 -8.18
C ASP A 57 13.76 -4.09 -8.46
N GLY A 58 13.25 -4.77 -7.45
CA GLY A 58 12.08 -5.61 -7.59
C GLY A 58 12.37 -7.08 -7.34
N TYR A 59 11.30 -7.87 -7.25
CA TYR A 59 11.40 -9.29 -6.97
C TYR A 59 10.11 -10.01 -7.36
N LEU A 60 10.16 -11.34 -7.35
CA LEU A 60 8.96 -12.16 -7.55
C LEU A 60 8.31 -12.42 -6.20
N LEU A 61 7.06 -12.03 -6.08
CA LEU A 61 6.28 -12.23 -4.87
C LEU A 61 5.39 -13.46 -5.03
N ASP A 62 5.49 -14.40 -4.10
CA ASP A 62 4.61 -15.57 -4.08
C ASP A 62 3.28 -15.14 -3.44
N SER A 63 2.21 -15.11 -4.23
CA SER A 63 0.93 -14.62 -3.76
C SER A 63 0.31 -15.47 -2.66
N GLN A 64 0.50 -16.79 -2.70
CA GLN A 64 -0.06 -17.67 -1.67
C GLN A 64 0.71 -17.55 -0.35
N ALA A 65 2.03 -17.53 -0.42
CA ALA A 65 2.85 -17.34 0.77
C ALA A 65 2.57 -15.97 1.39
N THR A 66 2.43 -14.94 0.57
CA THR A 66 2.11 -13.61 1.04
C THR A 66 0.74 -13.54 1.69
N ALA A 67 -0.27 -14.16 1.08
CA ALA A 67 -1.62 -14.20 1.66
C ALA A 67 -1.60 -14.86 3.04
N ARG A 68 -0.87 -15.96 3.19
CA ARG A 68 -0.73 -16.62 4.48
C ARG A 68 -0.01 -15.74 5.50
N ALA A 69 1.02 -15.01 5.06
CA ALA A 69 1.70 -14.07 5.93
C ALA A 69 0.80 -12.92 6.39
N LEU A 70 -0.26 -12.63 5.63
CA LEU A 70 -1.26 -11.63 5.99
C LEU A 70 -2.39 -12.22 6.85
N GLY A 71 -2.33 -13.50 7.19
CA GLY A 71 -3.32 -14.14 8.03
C GLY A 71 -4.49 -14.76 7.29
N VAL A 72 -4.41 -14.86 5.96
CA VAL A 72 -5.47 -15.49 5.16
C VAL A 72 -5.28 -17.02 5.23
N SER A 73 -6.29 -17.73 5.70
CA SER A 73 -6.19 -19.17 5.86
C SER A 73 -6.27 -19.91 4.52
N ALA A 74 -5.74 -21.14 4.50
CA ALA A 74 -5.79 -21.97 3.30
C ALA A 74 -7.21 -22.35 2.89
N ARG A 75 -8.18 -22.23 3.81
CA ARG A 75 -9.60 -22.52 3.52
C ARG A 75 -10.29 -21.36 2.82
N GLU A 76 -9.76 -20.17 2.95
CA GLU A 76 -10.29 -19.00 2.27
C GLU A 76 -9.75 -18.97 0.85
N ASN A 77 -10.46 -18.28 -0.04
CA ASN A 77 -9.97 -18.12 -1.40
C ASN A 77 -8.84 -17.06 -1.41
N ALA A 78 -7.64 -17.49 -1.07
CA ALA A 78 -6.49 -16.63 -0.94
C ALA A 78 -6.18 -15.87 -2.24
N GLY A 79 -6.36 -16.53 -3.39
CA GLY A 79 -6.13 -15.90 -4.69
C GLY A 79 -7.09 -14.75 -4.95
N ALA A 80 -8.38 -14.93 -4.61
CA ALA A 80 -9.37 -13.88 -4.80
C ALA A 80 -9.14 -12.71 -3.84
N ILE A 81 -8.78 -13.00 -2.59
CA ILE A 81 -8.48 -11.96 -1.60
C ILE A 81 -7.26 -11.17 -2.03
N PHE A 82 -6.20 -11.86 -2.46
CA PHE A 82 -4.99 -11.23 -2.97
C PHE A 82 -5.29 -10.35 -4.19
N GLY A 83 -6.06 -10.88 -5.15
CA GLY A 83 -6.44 -10.14 -6.35
C GLY A 83 -7.23 -8.88 -6.07
N ARG A 84 -8.17 -8.95 -5.11
CA ARG A 84 -8.93 -7.77 -4.69
C ARG A 84 -8.03 -6.73 -4.01
N ALA A 85 -7.07 -7.19 -3.20
CA ALA A 85 -6.11 -6.28 -2.57
C ALA A 85 -5.27 -5.55 -3.62
N VAL A 86 -4.75 -6.28 -4.61
CA VAL A 86 -3.99 -5.68 -5.72
C VAL A 86 -4.86 -4.68 -6.47
N SER A 87 -6.12 -5.04 -6.78
CA SER A 87 -7.04 -4.14 -7.47
C SER A 87 -7.30 -2.86 -6.71
N ARG A 88 -7.42 -2.94 -5.38
CA ARG A 88 -7.61 -1.74 -4.57
C ARG A 88 -6.38 -0.83 -4.60
N LEU A 89 -5.20 -1.40 -4.53
CA LEU A 89 -3.97 -0.60 -4.65
C LEU A 89 -3.93 0.14 -5.98
N GLN A 90 -4.34 -0.52 -7.07
CA GLN A 90 -4.41 0.10 -8.38
C GLN A 90 -5.50 1.16 -8.47
N MET A 91 -6.67 0.87 -7.90
CA MET A 91 -7.81 1.78 -7.93
C MET A 91 -7.49 3.12 -7.26
N PHE A 92 -6.74 3.10 -6.18
CA PHE A 92 -6.41 4.30 -5.42
C PHE A 92 -5.05 4.90 -5.79
N GLY A 93 -4.47 4.47 -6.91
CA GLY A 93 -3.23 5.09 -7.42
C GLY A 93 -1.97 4.77 -6.64
N VAL A 94 -1.99 3.71 -5.83
CA VAL A 94 -0.85 3.28 -5.02
C VAL A 94 0.00 2.27 -5.77
N ALA A 95 -0.60 1.60 -6.75
CA ALA A 95 0.09 0.66 -7.61
C ALA A 95 -0.40 0.81 -9.05
N GLN A 96 0.39 0.33 -9.99
CA GLN A 96 0.01 0.28 -11.41
C GLN A 96 0.66 -0.90 -12.09
N SER A 97 -0.01 -1.44 -13.09
CA SER A 97 0.57 -2.50 -13.92
C SER A 97 1.48 -1.88 -14.96
N VAL A 98 2.71 -2.38 -15.04
CA VAL A 98 3.70 -1.91 -16.00
C VAL A 98 4.39 -3.13 -16.60
N ARG A 99 4.13 -3.39 -17.88
CA ARG A 99 4.79 -4.47 -18.63
C ARG A 99 4.76 -5.83 -17.92
N GLY A 100 3.60 -6.20 -17.38
CA GLY A 100 3.42 -7.47 -16.70
C GLY A 100 3.89 -7.49 -15.24
N SER A 101 4.44 -6.39 -14.75
CA SER A 101 4.82 -6.24 -13.36
C SER A 101 3.85 -5.32 -12.65
N LEU A 102 3.78 -5.45 -11.33
CA LEU A 102 3.05 -4.50 -10.49
C LEU A 102 4.06 -3.53 -9.90
N ALA A 103 3.95 -2.27 -10.29
CA ALA A 103 4.77 -1.21 -9.70
C ALA A 103 4.01 -0.64 -8.49
N THR A 104 4.63 -0.64 -7.32
CA THR A 104 4.01 -0.12 -6.10
C THR A 104 4.82 1.05 -5.54
N ARG A 105 4.10 2.03 -5.01
CA ARG A 105 4.75 3.18 -4.39
C ARG A 105 5.40 2.79 -3.07
N ARG A 106 6.63 3.24 -2.87
CA ARG A 106 7.30 3.19 -1.57
C ARG A 106 6.94 4.39 -0.69
N VAL A 107 6.51 5.47 -1.33
CA VAL A 107 6.05 6.70 -0.66
C VAL A 107 4.67 7.02 -1.21
N LEU A 108 3.69 7.17 -0.33
CA LEU A 108 2.32 7.47 -0.71
C LEU A 108 2.06 8.96 -0.56
N PRO A 109 1.24 9.53 -1.45
CA PRO A 109 0.85 10.94 -1.30
C PRO A 109 0.01 11.14 -0.05
N PRO A 110 -0.13 12.38 0.42
CA PRO A 110 -1.12 12.67 1.45
C PRO A 110 -2.52 12.23 0.99
N VAL A 111 -3.33 11.78 1.93
CA VAL A 111 -4.72 11.37 1.62
C VAL A 111 -5.49 12.58 1.08
N SER A 112 -6.28 12.37 0.03
CA SER A 112 -7.05 13.44 -0.58
C SER A 112 -8.13 13.96 0.36
N GLN A 113 -8.51 15.22 0.18
CA GLN A 113 -9.60 15.84 0.93
C GLN A 113 -10.90 15.04 0.80
N ARG A 114 -11.16 14.52 -0.38
CA ARG A 114 -12.34 13.70 -0.65
C ARG A 114 -12.41 12.46 0.24
N HIS A 115 -11.28 11.80 0.44
CA HIS A 115 -11.23 10.63 1.31
C HIS A 115 -11.30 11.02 2.79
N LEU A 116 -10.67 12.13 3.17
CA LEU A 116 -10.73 12.63 4.53
C LEU A 116 -12.15 12.93 4.95
N GLU A 117 -12.95 13.52 4.07
CA GLU A 117 -14.35 13.86 4.36
C GLU A 117 -15.21 12.65 4.69
N ARG A 118 -14.82 11.47 4.21
CA ARG A 118 -15.54 10.22 4.45
C ARG A 118 -15.09 9.49 5.71
N MET A 119 -14.02 9.96 6.33
CA MET A 119 -13.50 9.33 7.54
C MET A 119 -14.31 9.72 8.77
N PRO A 120 -14.32 8.87 9.82
CA PRO A 120 -14.87 9.26 11.10
C PRO A 120 -14.23 10.55 11.62
N SER A 121 -14.97 11.32 12.38
CA SER A 121 -14.51 12.62 12.86
C SER A 121 -13.20 12.53 13.65
N HIS A 122 -13.02 11.48 14.45
CA HIS A 122 -11.80 11.35 15.24
C HIS A 122 -10.54 11.19 14.34
N LEU A 123 -10.69 10.57 13.17
CA LEU A 123 -9.57 10.45 12.21
C LEU A 123 -9.32 11.76 11.48
N ARG A 124 -10.39 12.51 11.14
CA ARG A 124 -10.21 13.83 10.53
C ARG A 124 -9.50 14.77 11.48
N ASP A 125 -9.87 14.74 12.75
CA ASP A 125 -9.21 15.56 13.77
C ASP A 125 -7.76 15.15 13.99
N ALA A 126 -7.50 13.84 14.00
CA ALA A 126 -6.14 13.31 14.12
C ALA A 126 -5.29 13.73 12.93
N HIS A 127 -5.87 13.72 11.73
CA HIS A 127 -5.15 14.13 10.51
C HIS A 127 -4.78 15.61 10.57
N ALA A 128 -5.72 16.46 10.98
CA ALA A 128 -5.46 17.89 11.16
C ALA A 128 -4.34 18.12 12.18
N GLY A 129 -4.35 17.37 13.27
CA GLY A 129 -3.29 17.42 14.28
C GLY A 129 -1.94 16.97 13.74
N TRP A 130 -1.94 15.91 12.94
CA TRP A 130 -0.72 15.42 12.28
C TRP A 130 -0.10 16.51 11.41
N LEU A 131 -0.90 17.18 10.58
CA LEU A 131 -0.40 18.24 9.71
C LEU A 131 0.17 19.41 10.51
N ARG A 132 -0.49 19.83 11.60
CA ARG A 132 0.02 20.90 12.47
C ARG A 132 1.37 20.52 13.06
N ASP A 133 1.47 19.32 13.61
CA ASP A 133 2.70 18.84 14.25
C ASP A 133 3.86 18.78 13.24
N HIS A 134 3.58 18.37 12.01
CA HIS A 134 4.59 18.32 10.96
C HIS A 134 5.05 19.71 10.52
N LEU A 135 4.13 20.65 10.41
CA LEU A 135 4.47 22.02 10.04
C LEU A 135 5.24 22.74 11.15
N GLU A 136 4.84 22.51 12.39
CA GLU A 136 5.50 23.15 13.56
C GLU A 136 6.85 22.51 13.90
N GLY A 137 7.01 21.24 13.57
CA GLY A 137 8.26 20.51 13.83
C GLY A 137 9.32 20.68 12.74
N ALA A 138 9.01 21.39 11.68
CA ALA A 138 9.93 21.53 10.54
C ALA A 138 11.03 22.57 10.79
#